data_4de76de824d2e4ee18221073f30b769c
#
_entry.id   4de76de824d2e4ee18221073f30b769c
#
_cell.length_a   1.000
_cell.length_b   1.000
_cell.length_c   1.000
_cell.angle_alpha   90.00
_cell.angle_beta   90.00
_cell.angle_gamma   90.00
#
_symmetry.space_group_name_H-M   'P 1'
#
loop_
_entity.id
_entity.type
_entity.pdbx_description
1 polymer ?
#
loop_
_entity_poly.entity_id
_entity_poly.type
_entity_poly.pdbx_seq_one_letter_code
_entity_poly.pdbx_strand_id
1 'polypeptide(L)'
;RQPNIVLILADDLGYADVGAYKADRYQTPNIDKLAKQGVRFTAAYAAAPVCAPSRAGLLTGRYPQRFGFEFNQGPGNREFKEGYGLDAKELTIGNVLQTAGYKTGLVGKWHMGIADQFYPTNRGFDEFVGLLTAETSYGDPAQPGVRVWPKDRAAAAAATKDGVFHRWPHAKILDGPSRTPVTDGKEYLTDYLTNRSVEFIERNAKSDNPYFLYAAYTAPHSPHMVVQKYYDRFPEIKDELQRINAAMIASLDDGVGR
;
A
#
# COMPACT_ATOMS: atom_id res chain seq x y z
N ARG A 1 -23.62 -10.53 15.62
CA ARG A 1 -22.30 -10.88 15.07
C ARG A 1 -21.56 -9.58 14.79
N GLN A 2 -20.29 -9.47 15.18
CA GLN A 2 -19.45 -8.33 14.85
C GLN A 2 -19.19 -8.30 13.33
N PRO A 3 -19.17 -7.11 12.68
CA PRO A 3 -18.94 -7.01 11.25
C PRO A 3 -17.49 -7.31 10.87
N ASN A 4 -17.25 -7.85 9.68
CA ASN A 4 -15.94 -7.85 9.08
C ASN A 4 -15.55 -6.42 8.66
N ILE A 5 -14.27 -6.10 8.75
CA ILE A 5 -13.75 -4.77 8.44
C ILE A 5 -12.64 -4.88 7.39
N VAL A 6 -12.78 -4.15 6.30
CA VAL A 6 -11.73 -3.99 5.28
C VAL A 6 -11.39 -2.51 5.18
N LEU A 7 -10.18 -2.16 5.57
CA LEU A 7 -9.63 -0.80 5.44
C LEU A 7 -8.69 -0.76 4.23
N ILE A 8 -9.08 -0.05 3.18
CA ILE A 8 -8.27 0.13 1.98
C ILE A 8 -7.63 1.51 2.02
N LEU A 9 -6.30 1.57 1.92
CA LEU A 9 -5.54 2.81 1.84
C LEU A 9 -4.77 2.85 0.53
N ALA A 10 -4.99 3.91 -0.26
CA ALA A 10 -4.15 4.26 -1.41
C ALA A 10 -3.01 5.18 -0.96
N ASP A 11 -1.85 5.09 -1.62
CA ASP A 11 -0.66 5.90 -1.31
C ASP A 11 -0.47 6.98 -2.38
N ASP A 12 -0.53 8.25 -1.98
CA ASP A 12 -0.44 9.42 -2.86
C ASP A 12 -1.57 9.55 -3.90
N LEU A 13 -2.76 9.01 -3.62
CA LEU A 13 -3.95 9.22 -4.45
C LEU A 13 -4.59 10.58 -4.14
N GLY A 14 -4.65 11.45 -5.14
CA GLY A 14 -5.24 12.78 -5.00
C GLY A 14 -6.76 12.76 -4.95
N TYR A 15 -7.35 13.74 -4.24
CA TYR A 15 -8.80 13.95 -4.20
C TYR A 15 -9.42 14.08 -5.60
N ALA A 16 -8.74 14.81 -6.49
CA ALA A 16 -9.19 15.05 -7.85
C ALA A 16 -8.94 13.87 -8.81
N ASP A 17 -8.35 12.77 -8.33
CA ASP A 17 -8.06 11.58 -9.13
C ASP A 17 -9.13 10.49 -8.99
N VAL A 18 -10.19 10.74 -8.21
CA VAL A 18 -11.28 9.79 -7.95
C VAL A 18 -12.61 10.33 -8.49
N GLY A 19 -13.30 9.53 -9.31
CA GLY A 19 -14.54 9.91 -9.96
C GLY A 19 -15.64 10.33 -8.98
N ALA A 20 -15.75 9.68 -7.83
CA ALA A 20 -16.68 10.03 -6.75
C ALA A 20 -16.49 11.47 -6.24
N TYR A 21 -15.31 12.05 -6.42
CA TYR A 21 -14.98 13.44 -6.10
C TYR A 21 -14.87 14.36 -7.33
N LYS A 22 -15.49 13.94 -8.44
CA LYS A 22 -15.56 14.68 -9.71
C LYS A 22 -14.24 14.72 -10.47
N ALA A 23 -13.45 13.65 -10.41
CA ALA A 23 -12.33 13.48 -11.33
C ALA A 23 -12.86 13.51 -12.78
N ASP A 24 -12.22 14.33 -13.60
CA ASP A 24 -12.49 14.42 -15.05
C ASP A 24 -11.42 13.67 -15.88
N ARG A 25 -10.30 13.34 -15.26
CA ARG A 25 -9.14 12.74 -15.93
C ARG A 25 -9.10 11.22 -15.82
N TYR A 26 -9.53 10.66 -14.68
CA TYR A 26 -9.39 9.25 -14.39
C TYR A 26 -10.73 8.62 -14.04
N GLN A 27 -10.94 7.40 -14.51
CA GLN A 27 -12.17 6.65 -14.22
C GLN A 27 -11.88 5.64 -13.09
N THR A 28 -12.67 5.71 -12.03
CA THR A 28 -12.58 4.83 -10.86
C THR A 28 -13.94 4.19 -10.56
N PRO A 29 -14.49 3.38 -11.50
CA PRO A 29 -15.88 2.91 -11.42
C PRO A 29 -16.17 2.05 -10.18
N ASN A 30 -15.19 1.29 -9.67
CA ASN A 30 -15.37 0.45 -8.49
C ASN A 30 -15.35 1.27 -7.20
N ILE A 31 -14.42 2.22 -7.07
CA ILE A 31 -14.39 3.17 -5.95
C ILE A 31 -15.66 4.03 -5.96
N ASP A 32 -16.10 4.49 -7.14
CA ASP A 32 -17.33 5.27 -7.31
C ASP A 32 -18.57 4.47 -6.91
N LYS A 33 -18.57 3.15 -7.19
CA LYS A 33 -19.64 2.25 -6.75
C LYS A 33 -19.70 2.16 -5.24
N LEU A 34 -18.56 2.01 -4.55
CA LEU A 34 -18.51 2.03 -3.09
C LEU A 34 -19.04 3.35 -2.52
N ALA A 35 -18.65 4.48 -3.10
CA ALA A 35 -19.13 5.80 -2.69
C ALA A 35 -20.65 5.96 -2.87
N LYS A 36 -21.23 5.35 -3.91
CA LYS A 36 -22.69 5.36 -4.15
C LYS A 36 -23.44 4.43 -3.20
N GLN A 37 -22.82 3.36 -2.73
CA GLN A 37 -23.44 2.37 -1.83
C GLN A 37 -23.28 2.69 -0.36
N GLY A 38 -22.37 3.60 -0.01
CA GLY A 38 -22.01 3.95 1.35
C GLY A 38 -22.07 5.45 1.62
N VAL A 39 -21.19 5.91 2.50
CA VAL A 39 -21.05 7.32 2.88
C VAL A 39 -19.78 7.89 2.27
N ARG A 40 -19.92 9.00 1.55
CA ARG A 40 -18.80 9.78 1.00
C ARG A 40 -18.53 10.99 1.89
N PHE A 41 -17.33 11.05 2.44
CA PHE A 41 -16.88 12.21 3.22
C PHE A 41 -16.36 13.31 2.29
N THR A 42 -16.92 14.50 2.39
CA THR A 42 -16.52 15.67 1.59
C THR A 42 -15.40 16.49 2.24
N ALA A 43 -15.13 16.24 3.53
CA ALA A 43 -14.11 16.92 4.33
C ALA A 43 -13.46 15.91 5.29
N ALA A 44 -12.62 15.03 4.75
CA ALA A 44 -11.80 14.10 5.52
C ALA A 44 -10.32 14.39 5.22
N TYR A 45 -9.51 14.47 6.27
CA TYR A 45 -8.12 14.91 6.18
C TYR A 45 -7.19 13.87 6.78
N ALA A 46 -6.04 13.65 6.12
CA ALA A 46 -4.95 12.87 6.69
C ALA A 46 -4.34 13.59 7.89
N ALA A 47 -3.86 12.83 8.88
CA ALA A 47 -3.26 13.38 10.09
C ALA A 47 -1.90 14.05 9.87
N ALA A 48 -1.25 13.79 8.74
CA ALA A 48 0.03 14.36 8.32
C ALA A 48 0.16 14.37 6.80
N PRO A 49 1.00 15.25 6.22
CA PRO A 49 1.13 15.41 4.77
C PRO A 49 2.04 14.37 4.09
N VAL A 50 2.66 13.46 4.86
CA VAL A 50 3.58 12.43 4.35
C VAL A 50 3.25 11.04 4.91
N CYS A 51 3.75 9.99 4.23
CA CYS A 51 3.28 8.62 4.40
C CYS A 51 3.38 8.07 5.83
N ALA A 52 4.58 8.01 6.43
CA ALA A 52 4.78 7.32 7.70
C ALA A 52 3.96 7.92 8.86
N PRO A 53 4.02 9.25 9.13
CA PRO A 53 3.21 9.84 10.19
C PRO A 53 1.71 9.80 9.90
N SER A 54 1.28 9.90 8.62
CA SER A 54 -0.13 9.73 8.25
C SER A 54 -0.64 8.33 8.58
N ARG A 55 0.15 7.30 8.27
CA ARG A 55 -0.17 5.89 8.60
C ARG A 55 -0.19 5.65 10.10
N ALA A 56 0.79 6.23 10.82
CA ALA A 56 0.82 6.16 12.28
C ALA A 56 -0.43 6.80 12.90
N GLY A 57 -0.82 7.99 12.42
CA GLY A 57 -2.05 8.66 12.86
C GLY A 57 -3.31 7.84 12.56
N LEU A 58 -3.41 7.26 11.35
CA LEU A 58 -4.53 6.40 10.97
C LEU A 58 -4.65 5.18 11.88
N LEU A 59 -3.55 4.47 12.13
CA LEU A 59 -3.59 3.21 12.86
C LEU A 59 -3.66 3.39 14.38
N THR A 60 -3.21 4.52 14.92
CA THR A 60 -3.29 4.80 16.37
C THR A 60 -4.52 5.62 16.77
N GLY A 61 -5.19 6.28 15.79
CA GLY A 61 -6.27 7.22 16.06
C GLY A 61 -5.79 8.50 16.79
N ARG A 62 -4.48 8.79 16.76
CA ARG A 62 -3.85 9.93 17.44
C ARG A 62 -3.04 10.75 16.46
N TYR A 63 -3.00 12.07 16.65
CA TYR A 63 -2.08 12.90 15.87
C TYR A 63 -0.62 12.51 16.13
N PRO A 64 0.20 12.30 15.08
CA PRO A 64 1.57 11.80 15.22
C PRO A 64 2.49 12.71 16.06
N GLN A 65 2.22 14.01 16.12
CA GLN A 65 2.90 14.97 16.98
C GLN A 65 2.80 14.64 18.48
N ARG A 66 1.73 13.93 18.88
CA ARG A 66 1.50 13.57 20.29
C ARG A 66 2.41 12.47 20.80
N PHE A 67 3.07 11.73 19.90
CA PHE A 67 3.99 10.66 20.24
C PHE A 67 5.32 10.74 19.46
N GLY A 68 5.61 11.90 18.84
CA GLY A 68 6.91 12.19 18.24
C GLY A 68 7.23 11.42 16.95
N PHE A 69 6.22 10.98 16.20
CA PHE A 69 6.40 10.25 14.92
C PHE A 69 6.00 11.12 13.72
N GLU A 70 6.78 12.20 13.48
CA GLU A 70 6.38 13.28 12.59
C GLU A 70 7.03 13.25 11.20
N PHE A 71 7.98 12.36 10.96
CA PHE A 71 8.79 12.32 9.75
C PHE A 71 8.68 10.98 9.02
N ASN A 72 8.88 11.03 7.70
CA ASN A 72 9.05 9.81 6.92
C ASN A 72 10.33 9.09 7.30
N GLN A 73 10.24 7.78 7.37
CA GLN A 73 11.40 6.91 7.41
C GLN A 73 11.95 6.76 5.99
N GLY A 74 13.19 7.14 5.76
CA GLY A 74 13.84 7.10 4.46
C GLY A 74 15.36 7.10 4.54
N PRO A 75 16.04 6.78 3.44
CA PRO A 75 17.48 6.68 3.41
C PRO A 75 18.16 8.03 3.63
N GLY A 76 19.18 8.00 4.43
CA GLY A 76 19.93 9.19 4.83
C GLY A 76 19.39 9.85 6.11
N ASN A 77 18.20 9.51 6.55
CA ASN A 77 17.63 9.93 7.81
C ASN A 77 17.90 8.88 8.92
N ARG A 78 17.64 9.20 10.18
CA ARG A 78 17.86 8.34 11.36
C ARG A 78 17.10 7.00 11.34
N GLU A 79 16.36 6.73 10.33
CA GLU A 79 15.16 5.91 10.24
C GLU A 79 15.43 4.45 9.90
N PHE A 80 16.57 4.16 9.23
CA PHE A 80 17.05 2.78 9.09
C PHE A 80 17.94 2.35 10.24
N LYS A 81 18.11 3.21 11.26
CA LYS A 81 18.76 2.77 12.48
C LYS A 81 17.80 1.84 13.23
N GLU A 82 18.31 0.70 13.63
CA GLU A 82 17.65 -0.14 14.61
C GLU A 82 17.19 0.71 15.78
N GLY A 83 15.87 0.82 15.99
CA GLY A 83 15.31 1.60 17.09
C GLY A 83 14.41 2.77 16.68
N TYR A 84 14.30 3.16 15.40
CA TYR A 84 13.33 4.15 14.97
C TYR A 84 12.11 3.50 14.31
N GLY A 85 10.94 3.77 14.86
CA GLY A 85 9.65 3.27 14.39
C GLY A 85 8.52 3.78 15.27
N LEU A 86 7.31 3.35 15.00
CA LEU A 86 6.16 3.65 15.84
C LEU A 86 6.38 3.07 17.24
N ASP A 87 6.47 3.93 18.27
CA ASP A 87 6.72 3.51 19.66
C ASP A 87 5.82 2.31 20.02
N ALA A 88 6.42 1.29 20.60
CA ALA A 88 5.73 0.06 21.00
C ALA A 88 4.60 0.29 22.04
N LYS A 89 4.63 1.44 22.74
CA LYS A 89 3.58 1.86 23.66
C LYS A 89 2.31 2.36 22.97
N GLU A 90 2.43 2.77 21.71
CA GLU A 90 1.28 3.20 20.91
C GLU A 90 0.50 1.98 20.43
N LEU A 91 -0.74 1.85 20.87
CA LEU A 91 -1.62 0.78 20.39
C LEU A 91 -2.12 1.11 18.98
N THR A 92 -2.10 0.12 18.12
CA THR A 92 -2.71 0.23 16.78
C THR A 92 -4.14 -0.30 16.79
N ILE A 93 -4.93 0.07 15.78
CA ILE A 93 -6.24 -0.54 15.54
C ILE A 93 -6.13 -2.07 15.42
N GLY A 94 -5.02 -2.59 14.90
CA GLY A 94 -4.74 -4.03 14.87
C GLY A 94 -4.72 -4.64 16.28
N ASN A 95 -3.98 -4.02 17.22
CA ASN A 95 -3.95 -4.48 18.63
C ASN A 95 -5.35 -4.47 19.25
N VAL A 96 -6.11 -3.40 19.04
CA VAL A 96 -7.45 -3.25 19.61
C VAL A 96 -8.41 -4.31 19.05
N LEU A 97 -8.42 -4.51 17.74
CA LEU A 97 -9.31 -5.47 17.11
C LEU A 97 -8.91 -6.91 17.39
N GLN A 98 -7.60 -7.21 17.45
CA GLN A 98 -7.11 -8.55 17.87
C GLN A 98 -7.59 -8.89 19.29
N THR A 99 -7.53 -7.92 20.23
CA THR A 99 -8.07 -8.10 21.60
C THR A 99 -9.58 -8.30 21.59
N ALA A 100 -10.29 -7.74 20.61
CA ALA A 100 -11.75 -7.93 20.43
C ALA A 100 -12.11 -9.24 19.70
N GLY A 101 -11.14 -10.12 19.43
CA GLY A 101 -11.35 -11.44 18.81
C GLY A 101 -11.36 -11.45 17.28
N TYR A 102 -10.93 -10.37 16.64
CA TYR A 102 -10.77 -10.33 15.19
C TYR A 102 -9.54 -11.10 14.74
N LYS A 103 -9.66 -11.79 13.61
CA LYS A 103 -8.50 -12.17 12.80
C LYS A 103 -7.98 -10.96 12.05
N THR A 104 -6.70 -10.62 12.22
CA THR A 104 -6.15 -9.37 11.72
C THR A 104 -5.10 -9.60 10.63
N GLY A 105 -5.23 -8.93 9.50
CA GLY A 105 -4.28 -9.01 8.39
C GLY A 105 -3.85 -7.65 7.90
N LEU A 106 -2.57 -7.54 7.52
CA LEU A 106 -2.02 -6.41 6.81
C LEU A 106 -1.42 -6.88 5.50
N VAL A 107 -1.90 -6.34 4.39
CA VAL A 107 -1.36 -6.59 3.05
C VAL A 107 -0.93 -5.26 2.43
N GLY A 108 0.37 -5.09 2.18
CA GLY A 108 0.94 -3.90 1.55
C GLY A 108 1.95 -3.13 2.40
N LYS A 109 1.94 -1.80 2.29
CA LYS A 109 2.94 -0.91 2.88
C LYS A 109 2.71 -0.66 4.37
N TRP A 110 3.74 -0.97 5.19
CA TRP A 110 3.78 -0.66 6.62
C TRP A 110 4.31 0.75 6.91
N HIS A 111 5.58 0.99 6.64
CA HIS A 111 6.30 2.26 6.77
C HIS A 111 6.33 2.86 8.17
N MET A 112 6.38 2.03 9.21
CA MET A 112 6.42 2.47 10.62
C MET A 112 7.49 1.74 11.43
N GLY A 113 8.64 1.42 10.79
CA GLY A 113 9.80 0.78 11.41
C GLY A 113 10.09 -0.60 10.86
N ILE A 114 11.39 -0.98 10.92
CA ILE A 114 11.90 -2.22 10.34
C ILE A 114 12.36 -3.24 11.39
N ALA A 115 12.69 -2.79 12.61
CA ALA A 115 13.11 -3.66 13.68
C ALA A 115 11.97 -4.53 14.22
N ASP A 116 12.31 -5.58 14.96
CA ASP A 116 11.36 -6.59 15.42
C ASP A 116 10.19 -6.02 16.21
N GLN A 117 10.45 -5.08 17.13
CA GLN A 117 9.41 -4.45 17.94
C GLN A 117 8.41 -3.63 17.11
N PHE A 118 8.77 -3.23 15.89
CA PHE A 118 7.92 -2.47 14.98
C PHE A 118 7.29 -3.33 13.90
N TYR A 119 7.66 -4.60 13.80
CA TYR A 119 7.18 -5.48 12.75
C TYR A 119 5.66 -5.70 12.88
N PRO A 120 4.89 -5.71 11.78
CA PRO A 120 3.42 -5.75 11.84
C PRO A 120 2.84 -6.86 12.71
N THR A 121 3.44 -8.06 12.72
CA THR A 121 2.95 -9.16 13.56
C THR A 121 3.18 -8.95 15.05
N ASN A 122 4.06 -8.04 15.42
CA ASN A 122 4.25 -7.58 16.81
C ASN A 122 3.42 -6.33 17.14
N ARG A 123 2.62 -5.87 16.19
CA ARG A 123 1.81 -4.65 16.27
C ARG A 123 0.33 -4.91 16.00
N GLY A 124 -0.15 -6.13 16.35
CA GLY A 124 -1.55 -6.50 16.33
C GLY A 124 -2.07 -7.03 15.02
N PHE A 125 -1.20 -7.49 14.11
CA PHE A 125 -1.62 -8.19 12.90
C PHE A 125 -1.18 -9.65 12.97
N ASP A 126 -2.13 -10.59 12.86
CA ASP A 126 -1.85 -12.03 12.83
C ASP A 126 -1.10 -12.44 11.56
N GLU A 127 -1.42 -11.78 10.45
CA GLU A 127 -0.80 -12.02 9.15
C GLU A 127 -0.26 -10.73 8.54
N PHE A 128 0.90 -10.83 7.89
CA PHE A 128 1.51 -9.72 7.16
C PHE A 128 2.10 -10.19 5.84
N VAL A 129 1.74 -9.50 4.76
CA VAL A 129 2.40 -9.61 3.46
C VAL A 129 2.62 -8.21 2.91
N GLY A 130 3.87 -7.79 2.74
CA GLY A 130 4.12 -6.42 2.26
C GLY A 130 5.54 -5.91 2.45
N LEU A 131 5.67 -4.61 2.39
CA LEU A 131 6.94 -3.91 2.54
C LEU A 131 6.97 -3.09 3.82
N LEU A 132 8.15 -3.04 4.46
CA LEU A 132 8.36 -2.28 5.69
C LEU A 132 8.74 -0.82 5.45
N THR A 133 9.12 -0.47 4.23
CA THR A 133 9.72 0.82 3.85
C THR A 133 8.79 1.70 3.02
N ALA A 134 9.30 2.85 2.55
CA ALA A 134 8.52 3.87 1.86
C ALA A 134 8.02 3.43 0.48
N GLU A 135 8.85 2.74 -0.29
CA GLU A 135 8.58 2.39 -1.69
C GLU A 135 9.25 1.09 -2.08
N THR A 136 8.75 0.47 -3.14
CA THR A 136 9.37 -0.66 -3.84
C THR A 136 8.97 -0.63 -5.31
N SER A 137 9.63 -1.44 -6.14
CA SER A 137 9.26 -1.61 -7.55
C SER A 137 7.91 -2.31 -7.69
N TYR A 138 7.12 -1.93 -8.70
CA TYR A 138 5.84 -2.59 -9.01
C TYR A 138 6.00 -3.86 -9.87
N GLY A 139 7.19 -4.13 -10.35
CA GLY A 139 7.55 -5.26 -11.18
C GLY A 139 8.97 -5.14 -11.69
N ASP A 140 9.36 -6.02 -12.59
CA ASP A 140 10.64 -5.93 -13.28
C ASP A 140 10.55 -4.91 -14.42
N PRO A 141 11.27 -3.78 -14.35
CA PRO A 141 11.26 -2.76 -15.40
C PRO A 141 11.85 -3.23 -16.73
N ALA A 142 12.64 -4.32 -16.74
CA ALA A 142 13.17 -4.94 -17.95
C ALA A 142 12.18 -5.89 -18.63
N GLN A 143 11.09 -6.25 -17.96
CA GLN A 143 10.10 -7.16 -18.50
C GLN A 143 9.35 -6.51 -19.68
N PRO A 144 9.18 -7.23 -20.81
CA PRO A 144 8.39 -6.72 -21.94
C PRO A 144 6.97 -6.30 -21.50
N GLY A 145 6.55 -5.11 -21.98
CA GLY A 145 5.23 -4.57 -21.64
C GLY A 145 5.15 -3.82 -20.31
N VAL A 146 6.25 -3.67 -19.57
CA VAL A 146 6.31 -2.77 -18.41
C VAL A 146 6.68 -1.36 -18.89
N ARG A 147 5.92 -0.37 -18.45
CA ARG A 147 6.14 1.06 -18.68
C ARG A 147 6.63 1.72 -17.41
N VAL A 148 7.70 2.52 -17.53
CA VAL A 148 8.33 3.22 -16.40
C VAL A 148 8.55 4.68 -16.76
N TRP A 149 8.32 5.57 -15.82
CA TRP A 149 8.65 6.98 -15.96
C TRP A 149 9.43 7.48 -14.71
N PRO A 150 10.51 8.30 -14.90
CA PRO A 150 11.16 8.60 -16.17
C PRO A 150 11.92 7.40 -16.73
N LYS A 151 12.14 7.37 -18.05
CA LYS A 151 12.76 6.24 -18.77
C LYS A 151 14.20 5.91 -18.32
N ASP A 152 14.93 6.90 -17.80
CA ASP A 152 16.29 6.73 -17.26
C ASP A 152 16.28 5.87 -15.97
N ARG A 153 15.20 5.87 -15.21
CA ARG A 153 15.01 4.95 -14.08
C ARG A 153 14.94 3.49 -14.51
N ALA A 154 14.39 3.21 -15.70
CA ALA A 154 14.38 1.87 -16.26
C ALA A 154 15.81 1.38 -16.59
N ALA A 155 16.66 2.26 -17.12
CA ALA A 155 18.06 1.95 -17.36
C ALA A 155 18.85 1.72 -16.06
N ALA A 156 18.59 2.51 -15.04
CA ALA A 156 19.20 2.33 -13.71
C ALA A 156 18.76 1.02 -13.03
N ALA A 157 17.52 0.62 -13.24
CA ALA A 157 16.98 -0.63 -12.70
C ALA A 157 17.48 -1.87 -13.46
N ALA A 158 17.63 -1.77 -14.79
CA ALA A 158 18.22 -2.83 -15.61
C ALA A 158 19.71 -3.08 -15.30
N ALA A 159 20.39 -2.12 -14.69
CA ALA A 159 21.76 -2.24 -14.23
C ALA A 159 21.92 -2.94 -12.88
N THR A 160 20.82 -3.24 -12.17
CA THR A 160 20.86 -4.02 -10.92
C THR A 160 20.89 -5.51 -11.25
N LYS A 161 21.81 -6.27 -10.61
CA LYS A 161 22.09 -7.69 -10.92
C LYS A 161 20.88 -8.64 -10.85
N ASP A 162 19.83 -8.24 -10.20
CA ASP A 162 18.61 -9.01 -9.92
C ASP A 162 17.35 -8.48 -10.62
N GLY A 163 17.50 -7.46 -11.50
CA GLY A 163 16.38 -6.93 -12.31
C GLY A 163 15.27 -6.24 -11.47
N VAL A 164 15.39 -6.23 -10.16
CA VAL A 164 14.44 -5.58 -9.27
C VAL A 164 15.02 -4.25 -8.81
N PHE A 165 14.29 -3.18 -9.02
CA PHE A 165 14.68 -1.84 -8.59
C PHE A 165 14.68 -1.76 -7.05
N HIS A 166 15.75 -2.29 -6.46
CA HIS A 166 16.02 -2.12 -5.03
C HIS A 166 16.75 -0.80 -4.81
N ARG A 167 16.03 0.29 -4.68
CA ARG A 167 16.63 1.54 -4.21
C ARG A 167 17.22 1.37 -2.80
N TRP A 168 16.72 0.34 -2.07
CA TRP A 168 17.07 0.08 -0.67
C TRP A 168 17.06 -1.42 -0.36
N PRO A 169 17.98 -1.91 0.50
CA PRO A 169 18.07 -3.32 0.88
C PRO A 169 16.79 -3.91 1.51
N HIS A 170 15.88 -3.06 1.98
CA HIS A 170 14.66 -3.46 2.69
C HIS A 170 13.38 -3.34 1.85
N ALA A 171 13.48 -2.97 0.58
CA ALA A 171 12.34 -2.81 -0.32
C ALA A 171 11.75 -4.14 -0.83
N LYS A 172 12.03 -5.24 -0.16
CA LYS A 172 11.48 -6.56 -0.48
C LYS A 172 10.06 -6.69 0.05
N ILE A 173 9.23 -7.41 -0.70
CA ILE A 173 7.97 -7.91 -0.17
C ILE A 173 8.27 -9.10 0.73
N LEU A 174 7.78 -9.04 1.96
CA LEU A 174 7.99 -10.04 3.00
C LEU A 174 6.67 -10.72 3.33
N ASP A 175 6.72 -12.00 3.69
CA ASP A 175 5.57 -12.76 4.17
C ASP A 175 5.84 -13.35 5.55
N GLY A 176 4.83 -13.23 6.41
CA GLY A 176 4.77 -13.84 7.72
C GLY A 176 5.80 -13.30 8.74
N PRO A 177 5.79 -13.87 9.94
CA PRO A 177 6.68 -13.44 11.03
C PRO A 177 8.15 -13.80 10.77
N SER A 178 8.43 -14.78 9.92
CA SER A 178 9.77 -15.17 9.49
C SER A 178 10.40 -14.24 8.45
N ARG A 179 9.66 -13.22 7.98
CA ARG A 179 10.12 -12.23 6.99
C ARG A 179 10.62 -12.87 5.70
N THR A 180 9.95 -13.91 5.25
CA THR A 180 10.33 -14.61 4.01
C THR A 180 10.14 -13.70 2.81
N PRO A 181 11.15 -13.41 1.99
CA PRO A 181 10.98 -12.67 0.74
C PRO A 181 10.15 -13.47 -0.25
N VAL A 182 9.11 -12.86 -0.84
CA VAL A 182 8.11 -13.62 -1.63
C VAL A 182 7.89 -13.15 -3.05
N THR A 183 8.57 -12.13 -3.52
CA THR A 183 8.41 -11.71 -4.92
C THR A 183 9.62 -12.06 -5.77
N ASP A 184 9.32 -12.67 -6.91
CA ASP A 184 10.28 -12.84 -8.01
C ASP A 184 10.20 -11.68 -9.04
N GLY A 185 9.42 -10.63 -8.73
CA GLY A 185 9.21 -9.46 -9.57
C GLY A 185 8.37 -9.71 -10.83
N LYS A 186 7.81 -10.91 -11.01
CA LYS A 186 7.06 -11.27 -12.23
C LYS A 186 5.63 -10.77 -12.21
N GLU A 187 4.99 -10.76 -11.06
CA GLU A 187 3.64 -10.25 -10.91
C GLU A 187 3.66 -8.75 -10.63
N TYR A 188 2.76 -8.02 -11.26
CA TYR A 188 2.58 -6.59 -10.99
C TYR A 188 2.12 -6.38 -9.55
N LEU A 189 2.82 -5.55 -8.78
CA LEU A 189 2.65 -5.44 -7.33
C LEU A 189 1.21 -5.14 -6.91
N THR A 190 0.50 -4.26 -7.59
CA THR A 190 -0.89 -3.94 -7.27
C THR A 190 -1.79 -5.18 -7.40
N ASP A 191 -1.60 -5.98 -8.46
CA ASP A 191 -2.32 -7.24 -8.65
C ASP A 191 -1.96 -8.25 -7.56
N TYR A 192 -0.67 -8.38 -7.23
CA TYR A 192 -0.19 -9.25 -6.16
C TYR A 192 -0.82 -8.91 -4.81
N LEU A 193 -0.78 -7.64 -4.41
CA LEU A 193 -1.39 -7.20 -3.14
C LEU A 193 -2.91 -7.43 -3.13
N THR A 194 -3.56 -7.24 -4.29
CA THR A 194 -4.99 -7.56 -4.44
C THR A 194 -5.24 -9.05 -4.25
N ASN A 195 -4.47 -9.91 -4.91
CA ASN A 195 -4.61 -11.37 -4.78
C ASN A 195 -4.45 -11.82 -3.33
N ARG A 196 -3.41 -11.33 -2.63
CA ARG A 196 -3.17 -11.64 -1.21
C ARG A 196 -4.29 -11.12 -0.30
N SER A 197 -4.87 -9.95 -0.61
CA SER A 197 -6.01 -9.39 0.11
C SER A 197 -7.27 -10.26 -0.06
N VAL A 198 -7.57 -10.66 -1.28
CA VAL A 198 -8.72 -11.54 -1.60
C VAL A 198 -8.55 -12.91 -0.92
N GLU A 199 -7.36 -13.52 -1.00
CA GLU A 199 -7.06 -14.78 -0.33
C GLU A 199 -7.27 -14.70 1.20
N PHE A 200 -6.86 -13.60 1.83
CA PHE A 200 -7.11 -13.38 3.26
C PHE A 200 -8.62 -13.32 3.55
N ILE A 201 -9.37 -12.56 2.74
CA ILE A 201 -10.82 -12.44 2.88
C ILE A 201 -11.50 -13.81 2.71
N GLU A 202 -11.19 -14.55 1.66
CA GLU A 202 -11.81 -15.85 1.35
C GLU A 202 -11.57 -16.90 2.44
N ARG A 203 -10.36 -16.94 3.00
CA ARG A 203 -10.04 -17.84 4.12
C ARG A 203 -10.82 -17.49 5.38
N ASN A 204 -10.88 -16.20 5.71
CA ASN A 204 -11.46 -15.75 6.98
C ASN A 204 -12.98 -15.54 6.89
N ALA A 205 -13.56 -15.35 5.71
CA ALA A 205 -15.02 -15.25 5.53
C ALA A 205 -15.78 -16.54 5.94
N LYS A 206 -15.09 -17.67 5.97
CA LYS A 206 -15.63 -18.98 6.38
C LYS A 206 -15.47 -19.25 7.87
N SER A 207 -14.80 -18.36 8.61
CA SER A 207 -14.58 -18.46 10.06
C SER A 207 -15.74 -17.89 10.84
N ASP A 208 -15.92 -18.39 12.07
CA ASP A 208 -16.86 -17.80 13.03
C ASP A 208 -16.37 -16.47 13.61
N ASN A 209 -15.04 -16.25 13.60
CA ASN A 209 -14.45 -15.00 14.05
C ASN A 209 -14.58 -13.92 12.96
N PRO A 210 -14.86 -12.66 13.35
CA PRO A 210 -14.77 -11.55 12.43
C PRO A 210 -13.31 -11.32 12.01
N TYR A 211 -13.11 -10.69 10.85
CA TYR A 211 -11.76 -10.32 10.41
C TYR A 211 -11.63 -8.81 10.18
N PHE A 212 -10.40 -8.34 10.36
CA PHE A 212 -9.94 -7.02 9.96
C PHE A 212 -8.80 -7.15 8.97
N LEU A 213 -8.98 -6.62 7.78
CA LEU A 213 -7.94 -6.49 6.76
C LEU A 213 -7.56 -5.02 6.57
N TYR A 214 -6.28 -4.71 6.72
CA TYR A 214 -5.70 -3.45 6.28
C TYR A 214 -5.00 -3.68 4.94
N ALA A 215 -5.67 -3.38 3.82
CA ALA A 215 -5.15 -3.42 2.47
C ALA A 215 -4.46 -2.08 2.15
N ALA A 216 -3.17 -2.01 2.44
CA ALA A 216 -2.35 -0.81 2.36
C ALA A 216 -1.60 -0.76 1.02
N TYR A 217 -2.30 -0.41 -0.06
CA TYR A 217 -1.71 -0.33 -1.38
C TYR A 217 -0.58 0.70 -1.46
N THR A 218 0.39 0.43 -2.33
CA THR A 218 1.41 1.41 -2.71
C THR A 218 0.98 2.29 -3.87
N ALA A 219 0.05 1.83 -4.71
CA ALA A 219 -0.44 2.58 -5.86
C ALA A 219 -1.27 3.81 -5.43
N PRO A 220 -1.13 4.95 -6.15
CA PRO A 220 -0.26 5.22 -7.29
C PRO A 220 1.09 5.89 -6.95
N HIS A 221 1.65 5.70 -5.73
CA HIS A 221 2.95 6.25 -5.32
C HIS A 221 4.07 5.86 -6.30
N SER A 222 5.11 6.68 -6.41
CA SER A 222 6.31 6.37 -7.20
C SER A 222 7.03 5.10 -6.70
N PRO A 223 7.81 4.40 -7.57
CA PRO A 223 8.11 4.71 -8.96
C PRO A 223 6.88 4.55 -9.85
N HIS A 224 6.68 5.49 -10.78
CA HIS A 224 5.58 5.38 -11.75
C HIS A 224 5.88 4.24 -12.72
N MET A 225 5.21 3.12 -12.51
CA MET A 225 5.43 1.88 -13.24
C MET A 225 4.13 1.11 -13.38
N VAL A 226 3.85 0.63 -14.60
CA VAL A 226 2.62 -0.11 -14.89
C VAL A 226 2.84 -1.15 -15.99
N VAL A 227 2.07 -2.21 -15.97
CA VAL A 227 2.05 -3.23 -17.01
C VAL A 227 1.13 -2.83 -18.17
N GLN A 228 1.42 -3.38 -19.36
CA GLN A 228 0.78 -3.02 -20.62
C GLN A 228 -0.75 -3.09 -20.57
N LYS A 229 -1.32 -4.11 -19.90
CA LYS A 229 -2.79 -4.32 -19.82
C LYS A 229 -3.55 -3.12 -19.23
N TYR A 230 -2.94 -2.39 -18.29
CA TYR A 230 -3.54 -1.17 -17.73
C TYR A 230 -3.20 0.07 -18.56
N TYR A 231 -1.96 0.14 -19.07
CA TYR A 231 -1.52 1.25 -19.90
C TYR A 231 -2.33 1.40 -21.19
N ASP A 232 -2.73 0.29 -21.81
CA ASP A 232 -3.52 0.30 -23.05
C ASP A 232 -4.96 0.78 -22.88
N ARG A 233 -5.44 0.93 -21.64
CA ARG A 233 -6.78 1.47 -21.35
C ARG A 233 -6.90 2.97 -21.60
N PHE A 234 -5.77 3.69 -21.74
CA PHE A 234 -5.73 5.16 -21.83
C PHE A 234 -4.95 5.65 -23.06
N PRO A 235 -5.29 5.24 -24.29
CA PRO A 235 -4.56 5.64 -25.51
C PRO A 235 -4.73 7.12 -25.85
N GLU A 236 -5.76 7.77 -25.32
CA GLU A 236 -6.05 9.20 -25.50
C GLU A 236 -5.11 10.10 -24.70
N ILE A 237 -4.55 9.64 -23.59
CA ILE A 237 -3.64 10.43 -22.76
C ILE A 237 -2.25 10.44 -23.41
N LYS A 238 -1.83 11.61 -23.89
CA LYS A 238 -0.57 11.76 -24.63
C LYS A 238 0.66 11.98 -23.75
N ASP A 239 0.47 12.58 -22.58
CA ASP A 239 1.53 12.72 -21.58
C ASP A 239 1.83 11.36 -20.93
N GLU A 240 3.07 10.90 -21.03
CA GLU A 240 3.48 9.56 -20.60
C GLU A 240 3.33 9.38 -19.08
N LEU A 241 3.70 10.38 -18.28
CA LEU A 241 3.56 10.31 -16.82
C LEU A 241 2.09 10.23 -16.43
N GLN A 242 1.24 11.09 -17.00
CA GLN A 242 -0.19 11.09 -16.71
C GLN A 242 -0.84 9.77 -17.14
N ARG A 243 -0.44 9.21 -18.29
CA ARG A 243 -0.96 7.93 -18.77
C ARG A 243 -0.58 6.77 -17.85
N ILE A 244 0.68 6.71 -17.42
CA ILE A 244 1.14 5.70 -16.45
C ILE A 244 0.37 5.87 -15.13
N ASN A 245 0.22 7.09 -14.62
CA ASN A 245 -0.50 7.36 -13.38
C ASN A 245 -1.97 6.94 -13.48
N ALA A 246 -2.67 7.28 -14.56
CA ALA A 246 -4.03 6.83 -14.83
C ALA A 246 -4.15 5.30 -14.81
N ALA A 247 -3.20 4.62 -15.43
CA ALA A 247 -3.15 3.16 -15.48
C ALA A 247 -2.86 2.52 -14.11
N MET A 248 -2.02 3.15 -13.28
CA MET A 248 -1.79 2.73 -11.90
C MET A 248 -3.05 2.89 -11.04
N ILE A 249 -3.77 4.01 -11.17
CA ILE A 249 -5.05 4.24 -10.50
C ILE A 249 -6.09 3.21 -10.95
N ALA A 250 -6.17 2.92 -12.23
CA ALA A 250 -7.08 1.90 -12.75
C ALA A 250 -6.78 0.50 -12.20
N SER A 251 -5.50 0.16 -12.01
CA SER A 251 -5.13 -1.12 -11.39
C SER A 251 -5.57 -1.22 -9.93
N LEU A 252 -5.47 -0.10 -9.20
CA LEU A 252 -5.98 0.00 -7.84
C LEU A 252 -7.50 -0.12 -7.80
N ASP A 253 -8.21 0.59 -8.69
CA ASP A 253 -9.67 0.53 -8.79
C ASP A 253 -10.18 -0.88 -9.11
N ASP A 254 -9.52 -1.59 -10.04
CA ASP A 254 -9.82 -3.00 -10.31
C ASP A 254 -9.61 -3.88 -9.06
N GLY A 255 -8.56 -3.61 -8.27
CA GLY A 255 -8.32 -4.28 -7.01
C GLY A 255 -9.43 -4.05 -5.98
N VAL A 256 -9.92 -2.82 -5.87
CA VAL A 256 -11.07 -2.47 -5.01
C VAL A 256 -12.35 -3.17 -5.48
N GLY A 257 -12.50 -3.37 -6.79
CA GLY A 257 -13.65 -4.04 -7.39
C GLY A 257 -13.74 -5.53 -7.08
N ARG A 258 -12.61 -6.17 -6.88
CA ARG A 258 -12.50 -7.62 -6.52
C ARG A 258 -12.81 -7.86 -5.06
#